data_c9576998c337a8ec1c4fba56c68a0f5d
#
_entry.id   c9576998c337a8ec1c4fba56c68a0f5d
#
_cell.length_a   1.000
_cell.length_b   1.000
_cell.length_c   1.000
_cell.angle_alpha   90.00
_cell.angle_beta   90.00
_cell.angle_gamma   90.00
#
_symmetry.space_group_name_H-M   'P 1'
#
loop_
_entity.id
_entity.type
_entity.pdbx_description
1 polymer ?
#
loop_
_entity_poly.entity_id
_entity_poly.type
_entity_poly.pdbx_seq_one_letter_code
_entity_poly.pdbx_strand_id
1 'polypeptide(L)'
;MDKLRRELAPISQEAWNEIDAMARETLKASLSGRKIVDVHGPRGFDYAGVPLGRLSVPKQQPSGEVRYGLHQVLPLVETRVDFSLDIWELDNIGRGARDPDLDALVEACRKIAAFEEKAVFDGFKAGSFIGLHEYAKDRKVGAVLNSDAFLDAVAEGQAMMRRDGVDAPANLVVSVDIWKFLGKSVPGGTLRSIVERQIGGRVVYSEAVKDAMLVSARGGDAELTVGQDLAIGYNGHDTTKVSLYLLESFAFRVITPQA
;
A
#
# COMPACT_ATOMS: atom_id res chain seq x y z
N MET A 1 -24.78 1.15 -15.16
CA MET A 1 -25.17 0.51 -13.89
C MET A 1 -23.95 0.56 -13.00
N ASP A 2 -24.08 1.09 -11.80
CA ASP A 2 -22.98 1.14 -10.82
C ASP A 2 -22.52 -0.30 -10.51
N LYS A 3 -21.24 -0.57 -10.69
CA LYS A 3 -20.65 -1.90 -10.45
C LYS A 3 -20.69 -2.28 -8.96
N LEU A 4 -20.70 -1.30 -8.07
CA LEU A 4 -20.75 -1.51 -6.62
C LEU A 4 -22.16 -1.86 -6.11
N ARG A 5 -23.21 -1.53 -6.86
CA ARG A 5 -24.63 -1.84 -6.56
C ARG A 5 -25.09 -1.35 -5.18
N ARG A 6 -24.48 -0.29 -4.67
CA ARG A 6 -24.79 0.24 -3.32
C ARG A 6 -26.25 0.67 -3.16
N GLU A 7 -26.86 1.18 -4.24
CA GLU A 7 -28.27 1.61 -4.28
C GLU A 7 -29.27 0.47 -4.02
N LEU A 8 -28.85 -0.79 -4.19
CA LEU A 8 -29.69 -1.97 -3.96
C LEU A 8 -29.60 -2.50 -2.52
N ALA A 9 -28.69 -1.96 -1.73
CA ALA A 9 -28.52 -2.39 -0.34
C ALA A 9 -29.61 -1.77 0.55
N PRO A 10 -30.19 -2.51 1.49
CA PRO A 10 -31.13 -1.97 2.48
C PRO A 10 -30.36 -1.24 3.61
N ILE A 11 -29.58 -0.22 3.26
CA ILE A 11 -28.71 0.53 4.15
C ILE A 11 -29.05 2.01 4.00
N SER A 12 -29.30 2.69 5.11
CA SER A 12 -29.57 4.15 5.11
C SER A 12 -28.33 4.95 4.72
N GLN A 13 -28.52 6.19 4.30
CA GLN A 13 -27.41 7.07 3.95
C GLN A 13 -26.51 7.37 5.16
N GLU A 14 -27.11 7.48 6.35
CA GLU A 14 -26.38 7.68 7.60
C GLU A 14 -25.48 6.48 7.90
N ALA A 15 -26.00 5.25 7.74
CA ALA A 15 -25.23 4.03 7.94
C ALA A 15 -24.11 3.89 6.88
N TRP A 16 -24.36 4.23 5.61
CA TRP A 16 -23.31 4.28 4.60
C TRP A 16 -22.20 5.28 4.94
N ASN A 17 -22.55 6.45 5.47
CA ASN A 17 -21.57 7.45 5.87
C ASN A 17 -20.67 6.93 7.00
N GLU A 18 -21.23 6.22 7.97
CA GLU A 18 -20.46 5.62 9.08
C GLU A 18 -19.57 4.49 8.61
N ILE A 19 -20.08 3.58 7.77
CA ILE A 19 -19.31 2.51 7.12
C ILE A 19 -18.11 3.11 6.34
N ASP A 20 -18.35 4.12 5.51
CA ASP A 20 -17.29 4.74 4.70
C ASP A 20 -16.28 5.50 5.57
N ALA A 21 -16.70 6.12 6.67
CA ALA A 21 -15.82 6.81 7.61
C ALA A 21 -14.90 5.82 8.32
N MET A 22 -15.46 4.75 8.89
CA MET A 22 -14.72 3.69 9.58
C MET A 22 -13.73 2.99 8.64
N ALA A 23 -14.18 2.64 7.42
CA ALA A 23 -13.31 2.04 6.41
C ALA A 23 -12.13 2.96 6.07
N ARG A 24 -12.37 4.25 5.82
CA ARG A 24 -11.34 5.23 5.47
C ARG A 24 -10.31 5.39 6.59
N GLU A 25 -10.76 5.46 7.85
CA GLU A 25 -9.86 5.58 8.99
C GLU A 25 -8.98 4.34 9.13
N THR A 26 -9.57 3.15 9.09
CA THR A 26 -8.86 1.88 9.20
C THR A 26 -7.82 1.70 8.08
N LEU A 27 -8.22 1.94 6.83
CA LEU A 27 -7.35 1.80 5.67
C LEU A 27 -6.20 2.81 5.69
N LYS A 28 -6.47 4.07 6.04
CA LYS A 28 -5.44 5.12 6.16
C LYS A 28 -4.39 4.78 7.22
N ALA A 29 -4.78 4.13 8.31
CA ALA A 29 -3.85 3.67 9.33
C ALA A 29 -2.99 2.51 8.83
N SER A 30 -3.57 1.57 8.06
CA SER A 30 -2.95 0.30 7.66
C SER A 30 -2.06 0.41 6.41
N LEU A 31 -2.35 1.33 5.48
CA LEU A 31 -1.64 1.46 4.20
C LEU A 31 -0.36 2.31 4.35
N SER A 32 0.72 1.68 4.75
CA SER A 32 2.03 2.35 4.91
C SER A 32 2.77 2.49 3.58
N GLY A 33 2.65 1.51 2.68
CA GLY A 33 3.25 1.51 1.36
C GLY A 33 2.88 2.75 0.55
N ARG A 34 1.60 3.13 0.56
CA ARG A 34 1.10 4.35 -0.11
C ARG A 34 1.72 5.66 0.41
N LYS A 35 2.39 5.64 1.56
CA LYS A 35 3.06 6.81 2.13
C LYS A 35 4.50 6.98 1.64
N ILE A 36 5.05 5.97 0.97
CA ILE A 36 6.48 5.91 0.60
C ILE A 36 6.74 5.67 -0.88
N VAL A 37 5.70 5.32 -1.65
CA VAL A 37 5.78 5.14 -3.11
C VAL A 37 4.87 6.14 -3.82
N ASP A 38 5.08 6.34 -5.11
CA ASP A 38 4.19 7.19 -5.92
C ASP A 38 2.89 6.44 -6.22
N VAL A 39 1.76 7.04 -5.84
CA VAL A 39 0.43 6.47 -6.09
C VAL A 39 -0.21 7.15 -7.29
N HIS A 40 -0.49 6.39 -8.34
CA HIS A 40 -1.10 6.86 -9.58
C HIS A 40 -2.51 6.31 -9.74
N GLY A 41 -3.50 7.16 -9.84
CA GLY A 41 -4.89 6.79 -10.05
C GLY A 41 -5.86 7.53 -9.12
N PRO A 42 -7.10 7.04 -8.97
CA PRO A 42 -7.66 5.85 -9.64
C PRO A 42 -7.89 6.03 -11.15
N ARG A 43 -7.71 4.95 -11.93
CA ARG A 43 -7.90 4.92 -13.39
C ARG A 43 -9.26 4.36 -13.81
N GLY A 44 -9.97 3.73 -12.90
CA GLY A 44 -11.28 3.11 -13.12
C GLY A 44 -11.24 1.59 -13.28
N PHE A 45 -12.42 0.98 -13.29
CA PHE A 45 -12.62 -0.47 -13.36
C PHE A 45 -12.16 -1.13 -14.66
N ASP A 46 -12.07 -0.40 -15.74
CA ASP A 46 -11.69 -0.87 -17.08
C ASP A 46 -10.18 -0.83 -17.32
N TYR A 47 -9.42 -0.24 -16.39
CA TYR A 47 -7.97 -0.17 -16.50
C TYR A 47 -7.33 -1.48 -16.06
N ALA A 48 -6.91 -2.29 -17.03
CA ALA A 48 -6.45 -3.67 -16.80
C ALA A 48 -4.94 -3.85 -16.71
N GLY A 49 -4.13 -2.83 -17.04
CA GLY A 49 -2.68 -2.98 -17.01
C GLY A 49 -1.90 -1.70 -17.25
N VAL A 50 -0.70 -1.65 -16.67
CA VAL A 50 0.26 -0.55 -16.81
C VAL A 50 1.16 -0.80 -18.01
N PRO A 51 1.17 0.04 -19.05
CA PRO A 51 2.11 -0.10 -20.16
C PRO A 51 3.53 0.17 -19.67
N LEU A 52 4.46 -0.76 -19.95
CA LEU A 52 5.85 -0.64 -19.54
C LEU A 52 6.71 0.17 -20.53
N GLY A 53 6.13 0.62 -21.65
CA GLY A 53 6.86 1.37 -22.68
C GLY A 53 7.92 0.54 -23.42
N ARG A 54 7.80 -0.78 -23.37
CA ARG A 54 8.75 -1.71 -23.99
C ARG A 54 8.04 -2.68 -24.92
N LEU A 55 8.79 -3.15 -25.96
CA LEU A 55 8.39 -4.23 -26.83
C LEU A 55 9.22 -5.48 -26.56
N SER A 56 8.54 -6.61 -26.47
CA SER A 56 9.18 -7.92 -26.60
C SER A 56 9.23 -8.26 -28.10
N VAL A 57 10.43 -8.21 -28.68
CA VAL A 57 10.65 -8.53 -30.09
C VAL A 57 11.23 -9.93 -30.17
N PRO A 58 10.53 -10.90 -30.81
CA PRO A 58 11.04 -12.26 -30.99
C PRO A 58 12.35 -12.24 -31.78
N LYS A 59 13.32 -13.08 -31.35
CA LYS A 59 14.60 -13.22 -32.06
C LYS A 59 14.41 -13.74 -33.49
N GLN A 60 13.44 -14.62 -33.69
CA GLN A 60 13.04 -15.12 -34.99
C GLN A 60 11.75 -14.40 -35.40
N GLN A 61 11.82 -13.68 -36.50
CA GLN A 61 10.67 -13.02 -37.13
C GLN A 61 10.15 -13.90 -38.29
N PRO A 62 8.85 -13.83 -38.62
CA PRO A 62 8.33 -14.50 -39.80
C PRO A 62 9.11 -14.08 -41.04
N SER A 63 9.24 -14.99 -41.99
CA SER A 63 9.74 -14.64 -43.32
C SER A 63 8.76 -13.70 -44.02
N GLY A 64 9.19 -12.48 -44.32
CA GLY A 64 8.36 -11.46 -44.98
C GLY A 64 8.75 -10.04 -44.59
N GLU A 65 8.05 -9.06 -45.13
CA GLU A 65 8.34 -7.63 -44.93
C GLU A 65 7.80 -7.09 -43.60
N VAL A 66 6.83 -7.79 -42.97
CA VAL A 66 6.17 -7.33 -41.73
C VAL A 66 6.87 -7.93 -40.52
N ARG A 67 7.47 -7.07 -39.71
CA ARG A 67 8.02 -7.41 -38.40
C ARG A 67 7.04 -7.02 -37.29
N TYR A 68 7.07 -7.74 -36.15
CA TYR A 68 6.20 -7.45 -35.04
C TYR A 68 6.94 -7.49 -33.69
N GLY A 69 6.40 -6.79 -32.72
CA GLY A 69 6.77 -6.83 -31.32
C GLY A 69 5.53 -6.73 -30.45
N LEU A 70 5.56 -7.39 -29.28
CA LEU A 70 4.45 -7.35 -28.33
C LEU A 70 4.71 -6.30 -27.28
N HIS A 71 3.75 -5.42 -27.03
CA HIS A 71 3.82 -4.47 -25.91
C HIS A 71 3.89 -5.21 -24.59
N GLN A 72 4.85 -4.82 -23.75
CA GLN A 72 4.92 -5.33 -22.39
C GLN A 72 3.98 -4.52 -21.50
N VAL A 73 3.15 -5.23 -20.76
CA VAL A 73 2.15 -4.66 -19.85
C VAL A 73 2.27 -5.37 -18.51
N LEU A 74 2.25 -4.61 -17.42
CA LEU A 74 2.11 -5.15 -16.07
C LEU A 74 0.61 -5.21 -15.75
N PRO A 75 0.01 -6.41 -15.58
CA PRO A 75 -1.42 -6.52 -15.30
C PRO A 75 -1.75 -5.95 -13.93
N LEU A 76 -2.96 -5.38 -13.80
CA LEU A 76 -3.51 -5.10 -12.48
C LEU A 76 -4.06 -6.37 -11.85
N VAL A 77 -3.88 -6.46 -10.53
CA VAL A 77 -4.49 -7.49 -9.70
C VAL A 77 -5.73 -6.89 -9.06
N GLU A 78 -6.89 -7.49 -9.27
CA GLU A 78 -8.10 -7.15 -8.53
C GLU A 78 -8.21 -8.03 -7.30
N THR A 79 -8.40 -7.41 -6.15
CA THR A 79 -8.57 -8.06 -4.84
C THR A 79 -9.97 -7.85 -4.33
N ARG A 80 -10.47 -8.80 -3.54
CA ARG A 80 -11.80 -8.71 -2.96
C ARG A 80 -11.85 -9.44 -1.63
N VAL A 81 -12.51 -8.81 -0.65
CA VAL A 81 -12.80 -9.38 0.67
C VAL A 81 -14.27 -9.23 0.95
N ASP A 82 -14.98 -10.35 1.10
CA ASP A 82 -16.40 -10.35 1.48
C ASP A 82 -16.54 -10.26 3.01
N PHE A 83 -17.58 -9.54 3.47
CA PHE A 83 -17.93 -9.41 4.88
C PHE A 83 -19.45 -9.18 5.02
N SER A 84 -19.98 -9.31 6.23
CA SER A 84 -21.41 -9.08 6.49
C SER A 84 -21.59 -8.27 7.75
N LEU A 85 -22.57 -7.36 7.73
CA LEU A 85 -22.97 -6.54 8.87
C LEU A 85 -24.40 -6.92 9.29
N ASP A 86 -24.69 -6.83 10.57
CA ASP A 86 -26.00 -7.07 11.12
C ASP A 86 -26.95 -5.89 10.79
N ILE A 87 -28.18 -6.20 10.34
CA ILE A 87 -29.17 -5.18 9.97
C ILE A 87 -29.56 -4.33 11.18
N TRP A 88 -29.69 -4.94 12.38
CA TRP A 88 -30.06 -4.22 13.58
C TRP A 88 -28.98 -3.21 14.00
N GLU A 89 -27.70 -3.55 13.79
CA GLU A 89 -26.59 -2.62 14.04
C GLU A 89 -26.61 -1.44 13.06
N LEU A 90 -26.91 -1.70 11.79
CA LEU A 90 -27.07 -0.64 10.79
C LEU A 90 -28.27 0.27 11.11
N ASP A 91 -29.38 -0.31 11.59
CA ASP A 91 -30.55 0.46 12.06
C ASP A 91 -30.24 1.26 13.32
N ASN A 92 -29.38 0.75 14.21
CA ASN A 92 -28.95 1.45 15.42
C ASN A 92 -28.22 2.77 15.09
N ILE A 93 -27.48 2.83 13.99
CA ILE A 93 -26.87 4.08 13.52
C ILE A 93 -27.95 5.14 13.27
N GLY A 94 -29.02 4.78 12.56
CA GLY A 94 -30.18 5.67 12.33
C GLY A 94 -30.92 6.07 13.62
N ARG A 95 -30.84 5.24 14.67
CA ARG A 95 -31.37 5.54 16.01
C ARG A 95 -30.43 6.40 16.85
N GLY A 96 -29.21 6.72 16.36
CA GLY A 96 -28.24 7.57 17.02
C GLY A 96 -27.19 6.82 17.86
N ALA A 97 -26.99 5.51 17.63
CA ALA A 97 -25.90 4.76 18.25
C ALA A 97 -24.54 5.38 17.85
N ARG A 98 -23.65 5.51 18.84
CA ARG A 98 -22.29 6.06 18.65
C ARG A 98 -21.21 4.99 18.59
N ASP A 99 -21.58 3.75 18.85
CA ASP A 99 -20.70 2.57 18.96
C ASP A 99 -21.29 1.37 18.21
N PRO A 100 -21.67 1.51 16.92
CA PRO A 100 -22.19 0.37 16.16
C PRO A 100 -21.12 -0.69 15.99
N ASP A 101 -21.53 -1.96 16.05
CA ASP A 101 -20.61 -3.07 15.76
C ASP A 101 -20.30 -3.16 14.26
N LEU A 102 -19.14 -2.62 13.88
CA LEU A 102 -18.57 -2.67 12.54
C LEU A 102 -17.27 -3.50 12.48
N ASP A 103 -17.04 -4.38 13.45
CA ASP A 103 -15.79 -5.16 13.55
C ASP A 103 -15.51 -5.98 12.30
N ALA A 104 -16.55 -6.55 11.66
CA ALA A 104 -16.40 -7.30 10.41
C ALA A 104 -15.87 -6.43 9.25
N LEU A 105 -16.29 -5.16 9.18
CA LEU A 105 -15.75 -4.19 8.23
C LEU A 105 -14.28 -3.87 8.52
N VAL A 106 -13.96 -3.59 9.78
CA VAL A 106 -12.59 -3.27 10.23
C VAL A 106 -11.64 -4.43 9.88
N GLU A 107 -12.08 -5.67 10.13
CA GLU A 107 -11.30 -6.86 9.78
C GLU A 107 -11.12 -7.01 8.26
N ALA A 108 -12.17 -6.78 7.46
CA ALA A 108 -12.07 -6.80 6.01
C ALA A 108 -11.09 -5.74 5.49
N CYS A 109 -11.13 -4.51 6.04
CA CYS A 109 -10.18 -3.44 5.71
C CYS A 109 -8.73 -3.83 6.03
N ARG A 110 -8.49 -4.44 7.19
CA ARG A 110 -7.14 -4.92 7.56
C ARG A 110 -6.65 -6.01 6.62
N LYS A 111 -7.52 -6.96 6.23
CA LYS A 111 -7.16 -8.05 5.32
C LYS A 111 -6.75 -7.54 3.94
N ILE A 112 -7.53 -6.63 3.35
CA ILE A 112 -7.22 -6.11 2.01
C ILE A 112 -5.98 -5.22 2.06
N ALA A 113 -5.83 -4.37 3.08
CA ALA A 113 -4.64 -3.56 3.27
C ALA A 113 -3.39 -4.42 3.47
N ALA A 114 -3.46 -5.51 4.25
CA ALA A 114 -2.34 -6.43 4.43
C ALA A 114 -1.92 -7.10 3.11
N PHE A 115 -2.86 -7.35 2.19
CA PHE A 115 -2.53 -7.87 0.87
C PHE A 115 -1.78 -6.83 0.02
N GLU A 116 -2.26 -5.57 -0.03
CA GLU A 116 -1.57 -4.49 -0.75
C GLU A 116 -0.17 -4.26 -0.17
N GLU A 117 -0.05 -4.14 1.16
CA GLU A 117 1.22 -3.97 1.86
C GLU A 117 2.20 -5.11 1.52
N LYS A 118 1.73 -6.36 1.59
CA LYS A 118 2.54 -7.52 1.23
C LYS A 118 2.98 -7.48 -0.24
N ALA A 119 2.11 -7.06 -1.15
CA ALA A 119 2.45 -6.94 -2.56
C ALA A 119 3.50 -5.85 -2.80
N VAL A 120 3.46 -4.74 -2.08
CA VAL A 120 4.45 -3.64 -2.15
C VAL A 120 5.79 -4.07 -1.55
N PHE A 121 5.79 -4.65 -0.34
CA PHE A 121 7.02 -4.97 0.38
C PHE A 121 7.65 -6.30 -0.04
N ASP A 122 6.87 -7.37 -0.14
CA ASP A 122 7.35 -8.73 -0.45
C ASP A 122 7.20 -9.09 -1.94
N GLY A 123 6.32 -8.37 -2.64
CA GLY A 123 5.94 -8.69 -4.00
C GLY A 123 4.78 -9.69 -4.09
N PHE A 124 4.27 -9.84 -5.32
CA PHE A 124 3.19 -10.78 -5.62
C PHE A 124 3.46 -11.49 -6.95
N LYS A 125 3.96 -12.71 -6.88
CA LYS A 125 4.46 -13.47 -8.03
C LYS A 125 3.39 -13.68 -9.13
N ALA A 126 2.13 -13.94 -8.76
CA ALA A 126 1.07 -14.15 -9.74
C ALA A 126 0.74 -12.86 -10.54
N GLY A 127 0.90 -11.68 -9.92
CA GLY A 127 0.79 -10.37 -10.58
C GLY A 127 2.08 -9.90 -11.24
N SER A 128 3.18 -10.69 -11.14
CA SER A 128 4.52 -10.30 -11.58
C SER A 128 5.10 -9.09 -10.84
N PHE A 129 4.67 -8.85 -9.60
CA PHE A 129 5.22 -7.79 -8.75
C PHE A 129 6.46 -8.28 -8.02
N ILE A 130 7.53 -7.50 -8.09
CA ILE A 130 8.74 -7.67 -7.29
C ILE A 130 8.69 -6.62 -6.20
N GLY A 131 8.71 -7.06 -4.94
CA GLY A 131 8.58 -6.17 -3.78
C GLY A 131 9.88 -5.45 -3.42
N LEU A 132 9.76 -4.43 -2.58
CA LEU A 132 10.89 -3.62 -2.11
C LEU A 132 11.96 -4.47 -1.40
N HIS A 133 11.57 -5.47 -0.61
CA HIS A 133 12.50 -6.35 0.12
C HIS A 133 13.43 -7.13 -0.81
N GLU A 134 12.95 -7.54 -2.00
CA GLU A 134 13.79 -8.27 -2.96
C GLU A 134 14.92 -7.40 -3.51
N TYR A 135 14.66 -6.10 -3.73
CA TYR A 135 15.68 -5.16 -4.16
C TYR A 135 16.66 -4.76 -3.05
N ALA A 136 16.21 -4.78 -1.79
CA ALA A 136 17.02 -4.44 -0.63
C ALA A 136 17.83 -5.65 -0.08
N LYS A 137 17.62 -6.86 -0.57
CA LYS A 137 18.18 -8.09 0.05
C LYS A 137 19.70 -8.11 0.17
N ASP A 138 20.41 -7.54 -0.81
CA ASP A 138 21.87 -7.47 -0.84
C ASP A 138 22.43 -6.13 -0.37
N ARG A 139 21.56 -5.23 0.14
CA ARG A 139 21.86 -3.85 0.53
C ARG A 139 21.52 -3.62 2.00
N LYS A 140 22.18 -4.37 2.87
CA LYS A 140 21.90 -4.35 4.32
C LYS A 140 23.00 -3.63 5.09
N VAL A 141 22.57 -2.78 6.03
CA VAL A 141 23.41 -2.16 7.04
C VAL A 141 23.05 -2.80 8.37
N GLY A 142 24.05 -3.26 9.12
CA GLY A 142 23.85 -3.75 10.48
C GLY A 142 23.46 -2.59 11.39
N ALA A 143 22.31 -2.70 12.07
CA ALA A 143 21.87 -1.71 13.04
C ALA A 143 21.66 -2.37 14.40
N VAL A 144 22.03 -1.64 15.45
CA VAL A 144 21.80 -2.03 16.85
C VAL A 144 20.82 -1.00 17.45
N LEU A 145 19.93 -1.43 18.34
CA LEU A 145 18.99 -0.54 19.04
C LEU A 145 19.70 0.28 20.14
N ASN A 146 20.74 0.99 19.73
CA ASN A 146 21.46 2.03 20.45
C ASN A 146 21.35 3.32 19.63
N SER A 147 21.19 4.47 20.28
CA SER A 147 20.89 5.74 19.59
C SER A 147 21.98 6.14 18.59
N ASP A 148 23.25 6.10 19.01
CA ASP A 148 24.37 6.53 18.16
C ASP A 148 24.59 5.53 17.02
N ALA A 149 24.62 4.23 17.33
CA ALA A 149 24.78 3.17 16.33
C ALA A 149 23.62 3.14 15.31
N PHE A 150 22.40 3.48 15.71
CA PHE A 150 21.27 3.57 14.80
C PHE A 150 21.40 4.76 13.86
N LEU A 151 21.82 5.93 14.35
CA LEU A 151 22.08 7.11 13.54
C LEU A 151 23.21 6.87 12.54
N ASP A 152 24.29 6.20 12.96
CA ASP A 152 25.39 5.79 12.07
C ASP A 152 24.91 4.83 10.99
N ALA A 153 24.06 3.85 11.33
CA ALA A 153 23.48 2.93 10.35
C ALA A 153 22.59 3.64 9.33
N VAL A 154 21.80 4.62 9.77
CA VAL A 154 20.98 5.46 8.87
C VAL A 154 21.89 6.27 7.93
N ALA A 155 22.98 6.87 8.46
CA ALA A 155 23.97 7.60 7.67
C ALA A 155 24.65 6.71 6.62
N GLU A 156 25.03 5.50 6.99
CA GLU A 156 25.63 4.53 6.05
C GLU A 156 24.62 4.13 4.96
N GLY A 157 23.36 3.88 5.32
CA GLY A 157 22.30 3.61 4.33
C GLY A 157 22.14 4.75 3.32
N GLN A 158 22.12 6.02 3.77
CA GLN A 158 22.10 7.18 2.88
C GLN A 158 23.36 7.27 2.01
N ALA A 159 24.53 6.96 2.56
CA ALA A 159 25.78 6.93 1.82
C ALA A 159 25.78 5.85 0.73
N MET A 160 25.17 4.68 0.99
CA MET A 160 24.96 3.64 0.00
C MET A 160 24.06 4.13 -1.15
N MET A 161 22.93 4.77 -0.85
CA MET A 161 22.04 5.34 -1.85
C MET A 161 22.77 6.38 -2.73
N ARG A 162 23.55 7.28 -2.12
CA ARG A 162 24.35 8.28 -2.86
C ARG A 162 25.39 7.66 -3.77
N ARG A 163 26.10 6.62 -3.32
CA ARG A 163 27.08 5.88 -4.18
C ARG A 163 26.41 5.29 -5.41
N ASP A 164 25.14 4.94 -5.31
CA ASP A 164 24.35 4.40 -6.43
C ASP A 164 23.60 5.49 -7.23
N GLY A 165 23.94 6.75 -6.99
CA GLY A 165 23.38 7.90 -7.74
C GLY A 165 22.01 8.37 -7.25
N VAL A 166 21.59 7.97 -6.04
CA VAL A 166 20.36 8.44 -5.40
C VAL A 166 20.73 9.44 -4.31
N ASP A 167 20.88 10.71 -4.66
CA ASP A 167 21.09 11.82 -3.71
C ASP A 167 19.78 12.58 -3.51
N ALA A 168 18.97 12.13 -2.58
CA ALA A 168 17.63 12.65 -2.33
C ALA A 168 17.24 12.47 -0.85
N PRO A 169 16.22 13.20 -0.36
CA PRO A 169 15.56 12.83 0.88
C PRO A 169 15.08 11.39 0.84
N ALA A 170 15.06 10.73 2.00
CA ALA A 170 14.56 9.37 2.12
C ALA A 170 13.48 9.27 3.20
N ASN A 171 12.56 8.34 3.04
CA ASN A 171 11.66 7.91 4.10
C ASN A 171 12.26 6.67 4.79
N LEU A 172 12.10 6.55 6.10
CA LEU A 172 12.49 5.38 6.86
C LEU A 172 11.24 4.62 7.30
N VAL A 173 11.01 3.46 6.70
CA VAL A 173 9.94 2.55 7.10
C VAL A 173 10.43 1.65 8.20
N VAL A 174 9.67 1.51 9.27
CA VAL A 174 10.12 0.81 10.48
C VAL A 174 9.05 -0.10 11.08
N SER A 175 9.51 -1.20 11.67
CA SER A 175 8.68 -2.10 12.48
C SER A 175 8.23 -1.44 13.79
N VAL A 176 7.30 -2.12 14.51
CA VAL A 176 6.78 -1.66 15.80
C VAL A 176 7.88 -1.47 16.85
N ASP A 177 8.88 -2.35 16.88
CA ASP A 177 9.94 -2.28 17.90
C ASP A 177 10.87 -1.10 17.65
N ILE A 178 11.23 -0.86 16.39
CA ILE A 178 12.01 0.29 16.00
C ILE A 178 11.21 1.58 16.18
N TRP A 179 9.91 1.58 15.86
CA TRP A 179 9.04 2.73 16.13
C TRP A 179 9.01 3.13 17.59
N LYS A 180 8.86 2.15 18.51
CA LYS A 180 8.94 2.39 19.96
C LYS A 180 10.31 2.90 20.38
N PHE A 181 11.39 2.30 19.84
CA PHE A 181 12.76 2.74 20.09
C PHE A 181 12.99 4.20 19.68
N LEU A 182 12.51 4.60 18.50
CA LEU A 182 12.63 5.97 17.99
C LEU A 182 11.79 7.00 18.77
N GLY A 183 10.83 6.56 19.57
CA GLY A 183 10.07 7.40 20.49
C GLY A 183 10.85 7.87 21.72
N LYS A 184 12.04 7.33 21.96
CA LYS A 184 12.87 7.71 23.12
C LYS A 184 13.30 9.18 23.06
N SER A 185 13.27 9.84 24.22
CA SER A 185 13.80 11.19 24.36
C SER A 185 15.34 11.16 24.43
N VAL A 186 15.96 12.05 23.69
CA VAL A 186 17.41 12.27 23.64
C VAL A 186 17.69 13.77 23.64
N PRO A 187 18.93 14.21 23.91
CA PRO A 187 19.25 15.63 23.78
C PRO A 187 18.90 16.17 22.40
N GLY A 188 18.05 17.19 22.34
CA GLY A 188 17.56 17.80 21.09
C GLY A 188 16.22 17.30 20.58
N GLY A 189 15.50 16.46 21.33
CA GLY A 189 14.14 16.00 20.99
C GLY A 189 13.94 14.50 21.13
N THR A 190 13.10 13.92 20.27
CA THR A 190 12.99 12.46 20.16
C THR A 190 14.00 11.93 19.14
N LEU A 191 14.45 10.69 19.31
CA LEU A 191 15.36 10.07 18.33
C LEU A 191 14.73 10.08 16.93
N ARG A 192 13.40 9.90 16.82
CA ARG A 192 12.66 10.02 15.57
C ARG A 192 12.85 11.37 14.89
N SER A 193 12.70 12.47 15.64
CA SER A 193 12.87 13.81 15.09
C SER A 193 14.29 14.10 14.60
N ILE A 194 15.28 13.44 15.21
CA ILE A 194 16.68 13.53 14.75
C ILE A 194 16.88 12.76 13.48
N VAL A 195 16.36 11.53 13.40
CA VAL A 195 16.39 10.70 12.17
C VAL A 195 15.70 11.41 11.03
N GLU A 196 14.50 11.96 11.23
CA GLU A 196 13.75 12.69 10.19
C GLU A 196 14.52 13.89 9.65
N ARG A 197 15.20 14.65 10.52
CA ARG A 197 16.09 15.74 10.08
C ARG A 197 17.29 15.24 9.29
N GLN A 198 17.87 14.10 9.67
CA GLN A 198 19.02 13.50 9.00
C GLN A 198 18.65 13.01 7.59
N ILE A 199 17.52 12.29 7.45
CA ILE A 199 17.08 11.72 6.18
C ILE A 199 16.38 12.75 5.28
N GLY A 200 15.95 13.88 5.83
CA GLY A 200 15.17 14.91 5.10
C GLY A 200 13.75 14.48 4.72
N GLY A 201 13.29 13.33 5.21
CA GLY A 201 11.98 12.76 4.98
C GLY A 201 11.26 12.38 6.26
N ARG A 202 10.45 11.33 6.21
CA ARG A 202 9.60 10.90 7.34
C ARG A 202 9.94 9.50 7.82
N VAL A 203 9.72 9.24 9.10
CA VAL A 203 9.66 7.89 9.64
C VAL A 203 8.22 7.38 9.54
N VAL A 204 8.05 6.23 8.89
CA VAL A 204 6.75 5.60 8.62
C VAL A 204 6.68 4.26 9.35
N TYR A 205 5.68 4.09 10.20
CA TYR A 205 5.39 2.80 10.82
C TYR A 205 4.72 1.86 9.82
N SER A 206 5.16 0.60 9.80
CA SER A 206 4.55 -0.47 9.00
C SER A 206 4.59 -1.81 9.73
N GLU A 207 3.49 -2.55 9.69
CA GLU A 207 3.42 -3.93 10.16
C GLU A 207 4.00 -4.93 9.14
N ALA A 208 4.15 -4.51 7.88
CA ALA A 208 4.72 -5.32 6.81
C ALA A 208 6.26 -5.43 6.88
N VAL A 209 6.92 -4.57 7.67
CA VAL A 209 8.37 -4.53 7.80
C VAL A 209 8.79 -5.06 9.17
N LYS A 210 9.77 -5.98 9.19
CA LYS A 210 10.30 -6.56 10.44
C LYS A 210 11.43 -5.74 11.04
N ASP A 211 12.16 -5.04 10.20
CA ASP A 211 13.33 -4.22 10.55
C ASP A 211 13.09 -2.75 10.18
N ALA A 212 14.05 -2.10 9.54
CA ALA A 212 13.94 -0.77 8.97
C ALA A 212 14.39 -0.79 7.50
N MET A 213 13.75 0.06 6.69
CA MET A 213 14.08 0.22 5.27
C MET A 213 14.12 1.71 4.92
N LEU A 214 15.21 2.17 4.31
CA LEU A 214 15.28 3.47 3.67
C LEU A 214 14.73 3.37 2.24
N VAL A 215 13.86 4.31 1.87
CA VAL A 215 13.27 4.42 0.54
C VAL A 215 13.36 5.88 0.09
N SER A 216 13.83 6.11 -1.13
CA SER A 216 13.92 7.46 -1.71
C SER A 216 12.58 8.18 -1.67
N ALA A 217 12.61 9.47 -1.35
CA ALA A 217 11.43 10.33 -1.33
C ALA A 217 11.41 11.34 -2.51
N ARG A 218 12.28 11.15 -3.53
CA ARG A 218 12.33 12.06 -4.69
C ARG A 218 11.21 11.85 -5.70
N GLY A 219 10.53 10.69 -5.64
CA GLY A 219 9.54 10.26 -6.62
C GLY A 219 10.14 9.64 -7.89
N GLY A 220 9.31 8.90 -8.63
CA GLY A 220 9.70 8.21 -9.86
C GLY A 220 10.48 6.90 -9.66
N ASP A 221 10.68 6.45 -8.43
CA ASP A 221 11.51 5.28 -8.12
C ASP A 221 10.69 4.00 -7.90
N ALA A 222 9.52 4.12 -7.29
CA ALA A 222 8.59 3.03 -7.07
C ALA A 222 7.14 3.53 -7.22
N GLU A 223 6.33 2.79 -7.96
CA GLU A 223 4.98 3.22 -8.33
C GLU A 223 3.94 2.15 -7.97
N LEU A 224 2.87 2.60 -7.33
CA LEU A 224 1.62 1.86 -7.15
C LEU A 224 0.57 2.48 -8.09
N THR A 225 0.18 1.75 -9.12
CA THR A 225 -0.88 2.21 -10.02
C THR A 225 -2.19 1.58 -9.62
N VAL A 226 -3.16 2.42 -9.29
CA VAL A 226 -4.50 2.02 -8.83
C VAL A 226 -5.48 2.11 -10.01
N GLY A 227 -6.16 1.01 -10.31
CA GLY A 227 -7.28 0.97 -11.23
C GLY A 227 -8.56 1.44 -10.53
N GLN A 228 -9.27 0.54 -9.89
CA GLN A 228 -10.32 0.87 -8.94
C GLN A 228 -9.71 1.01 -7.55
N ASP A 229 -9.85 2.17 -6.93
CA ASP A 229 -9.42 2.36 -5.55
C ASP A 229 -10.38 1.65 -4.59
N LEU A 230 -9.91 1.42 -3.37
CA LEU A 230 -10.65 0.75 -2.31
C LEU A 230 -12.10 1.24 -2.23
N ALA A 231 -13.03 0.33 -2.47
CA ALA A 231 -14.45 0.63 -2.53
C ALA A 231 -15.28 -0.52 -1.95
N ILE A 232 -16.41 -0.16 -1.33
CA ILE A 232 -17.35 -1.11 -0.75
C ILE A 232 -18.52 -1.29 -1.71
N GLY A 233 -18.80 -2.55 -2.06
CA GLY A 233 -19.93 -2.93 -2.88
C GLY A 233 -20.89 -3.88 -2.15
N TYR A 234 -22.08 -4.02 -2.72
CA TYR A 234 -23.15 -4.84 -2.18
C TYR A 234 -23.28 -6.17 -2.93
N ASN A 235 -23.39 -7.26 -2.17
CA ASN A 235 -23.61 -8.62 -2.68
C ASN A 235 -25.08 -9.07 -2.60
N GLY A 236 -25.70 -8.85 -1.46
CA GLY A 236 -27.03 -9.32 -1.14
C GLY A 236 -27.34 -9.16 0.35
N HIS A 237 -28.54 -9.55 0.76
CA HIS A 237 -28.91 -9.57 2.19
C HIS A 237 -29.91 -10.70 2.45
N ASP A 238 -30.00 -11.12 3.69
CA ASP A 238 -31.08 -11.94 4.23
C ASP A 238 -31.91 -11.11 5.25
N THR A 239 -32.64 -11.76 6.11
CA THR A 239 -33.49 -11.10 7.11
C THR A 239 -32.71 -10.55 8.31
N THR A 240 -31.43 -10.87 8.43
CA THR A 240 -30.57 -10.54 9.59
C THR A 240 -29.31 -9.81 9.20
N LYS A 241 -28.74 -10.06 8.03
CA LYS A 241 -27.44 -9.53 7.60
C LYS A 241 -27.44 -8.96 6.22
N VAL A 242 -26.64 -7.93 6.04
CA VAL A 242 -26.28 -7.40 4.72
C VAL A 242 -24.87 -7.90 4.38
N SER A 243 -24.74 -8.57 3.24
CA SER A 243 -23.47 -9.05 2.70
C SER A 243 -22.89 -7.99 1.77
N LEU A 244 -21.67 -7.57 2.10
CA LEU A 244 -20.91 -6.54 1.42
C LEU A 244 -19.56 -7.12 0.97
N TYR A 245 -18.86 -6.38 0.14
CA TYR A 245 -17.48 -6.67 -0.21
C TYR A 245 -16.65 -5.40 -0.29
N LEU A 246 -15.39 -5.51 0.07
CA LEU A 246 -14.38 -4.50 -0.18
C LEU A 246 -13.52 -4.97 -1.35
N LEU A 247 -13.24 -4.10 -2.29
CA LEU A 247 -12.42 -4.41 -3.46
C LEU A 247 -11.46 -3.27 -3.79
N GLU A 248 -10.39 -3.63 -4.50
CA GLU A 248 -9.50 -2.71 -5.21
C GLU A 248 -8.84 -3.42 -6.39
N SER A 249 -8.27 -2.65 -7.31
CA SER A 249 -7.35 -3.20 -8.31
C SER A 249 -6.11 -2.33 -8.42
N PHE A 250 -4.92 -2.96 -8.43
CA PHE A 250 -3.65 -2.26 -8.47
C PHE A 250 -2.54 -3.06 -9.16
N ALA A 251 -1.48 -2.35 -9.53
CA ALA A 251 -0.20 -2.92 -9.93
C ALA A 251 0.93 -2.17 -9.23
N PHE A 252 1.97 -2.90 -8.84
CA PHE A 252 3.16 -2.33 -8.20
C PHE A 252 4.42 -2.62 -9.00
N ARG A 253 5.30 -1.63 -9.15
CA ARG A 253 6.63 -1.80 -9.75
C ARG A 253 7.68 -0.89 -9.13
N VAL A 254 8.91 -1.36 -9.11
CA VAL A 254 10.09 -0.57 -8.81
C VAL A 254 10.78 -0.20 -10.13
N ILE A 255 11.09 1.07 -10.33
CA ILE A 255 11.73 1.62 -11.51
C ILE A 255 13.23 1.75 -11.26
N THR A 256 13.59 2.29 -10.08
CA THR A 256 14.97 2.48 -9.65
C THR A 256 15.28 1.56 -8.47
N PRO A 257 15.84 0.37 -8.70
CA PRO A 257 16.12 -0.61 -7.63
C PRO A 257 17.07 -0.13 -6.53
N GLN A 258 17.78 0.95 -6.77
CA GLN A 258 18.77 1.51 -5.87
C GLN A 258 18.21 2.60 -4.93
N ALA A 259 16.96 2.99 -5.13
CA ALA A 259 16.32 4.11 -4.43
C ALA A 259 15.53 3.75 -3.15
#